data_5a2938e2ca62324ecbc23ecddca4ce92
#
_entry.id   5a2938e2ca62324ecbc23ecddca4ce92
#
_cell.length_a   1.000
_cell.length_b   1.000
_cell.length_c   1.000
_cell.angle_alpha   90.00
_cell.angle_beta   90.00
_cell.angle_gamma   90.00
#
_symmetry.space_group_name_H-M   'P 1'
#
loop_
_entity.id
_entity.type
_entity.pdbx_description
1 polymer ?
#
loop_
_entity_poly.entity_id
_entity_poly.type
_entity_poly.pdbx_seq_one_letter_code
_entity_poly.pdbx_strand_id
1 'polypeptide(L)'
;MKKSLLLLAIAGAFVFPGYAESTISENQSEVMNKLLVTYSEMAKVEFKEQKGRGAVSDKPFSSEVGRRFYLVRRTWQSHDFTCSGCHGTDPKKVGRHIDKHIAIPPLAPSANPERFTDVEKVEANFKAHCMDLHERDCTAYEKGNFIAYLMSVR
;
A
#
# COMPACT_ATOMS: atom_id res chain seq x y z
N MET A 1 -15.03 66.73 -29.65
CA MET A 1 -15.55 66.00 -28.53
C MET A 1 -15.40 64.51 -28.85
N LYS A 2 -14.32 63.87 -28.36
CA LYS A 2 -14.04 62.41 -28.57
C LYS A 2 -14.54 61.62 -27.37
N LYS A 3 -15.53 60.76 -27.60
CA LYS A 3 -16.03 59.83 -26.57
C LYS A 3 -15.15 58.56 -26.61
N SER A 4 -14.34 58.35 -25.55
CA SER A 4 -13.62 57.10 -25.34
C SER A 4 -14.58 56.08 -24.76
N LEU A 5 -14.77 54.99 -25.46
CA LEU A 5 -15.47 53.78 -24.95
C LEU A 5 -14.48 52.91 -24.18
N LEU A 6 -14.69 52.77 -22.88
CA LEU A 6 -13.92 51.90 -22.01
C LEU A 6 -14.56 50.48 -22.08
N LEU A 7 -13.84 49.58 -22.74
CA LEU A 7 -14.23 48.13 -22.72
C LEU A 7 -13.73 47.50 -21.41
N LEU A 8 -14.66 47.19 -20.52
CA LEU A 8 -14.38 46.33 -19.36
C LEU A 8 -14.29 44.89 -19.83
N ALA A 9 -13.09 44.34 -19.84
CA ALA A 9 -12.87 42.91 -20.01
C ALA A 9 -13.14 42.21 -18.65
N ILE A 10 -14.27 41.49 -18.53
CA ILE A 10 -14.55 40.64 -17.41
C ILE A 10 -13.78 39.34 -17.64
N ALA A 11 -12.64 39.18 -16.99
CA ALA A 11 -11.91 37.92 -16.93
C ALA A 11 -12.69 36.97 -15.99
N GLY A 12 -13.54 36.13 -16.53
CA GLY A 12 -14.19 35.03 -15.82
C GLY A 12 -13.14 34.00 -15.43
N ALA A 13 -12.78 33.94 -14.15
CA ALA A 13 -12.00 32.84 -13.62
C ALA A 13 -12.85 31.57 -13.65
N PHE A 14 -12.59 30.69 -14.62
CA PHE A 14 -13.08 29.32 -14.61
C PHE A 14 -12.41 28.58 -13.46
N VAL A 15 -13.10 28.46 -12.34
CA VAL A 15 -12.72 27.53 -11.27
C VAL A 15 -13.07 26.14 -11.76
N PHE A 16 -12.06 25.42 -12.29
CA PHE A 16 -12.20 23.99 -12.50
C PHE A 16 -12.39 23.33 -11.13
N PRO A 17 -13.41 22.47 -10.94
CA PRO A 17 -13.48 21.67 -9.73
C PRO A 17 -12.20 20.81 -9.71
N GLY A 18 -11.30 21.12 -8.79
CA GLY A 18 -10.07 20.38 -8.61
C GLY A 18 -10.42 18.93 -8.36
N TYR A 19 -9.96 18.03 -9.21
CA TYR A 19 -9.91 16.62 -8.87
C TYR A 19 -9.06 16.53 -7.61
N ALA A 20 -9.68 16.17 -6.49
CA ALA A 20 -8.94 15.90 -5.27
C ALA A 20 -8.04 14.69 -5.60
N GLU A 21 -6.76 14.95 -5.79
CA GLU A 21 -5.77 13.89 -5.86
C GLU A 21 -5.88 13.11 -4.56
N SER A 22 -6.18 11.82 -4.64
CA SER A 22 -6.26 10.95 -3.47
C SER A 22 -4.86 10.87 -2.85
N THR A 23 -4.67 11.61 -1.78
CA THR A 23 -3.39 11.72 -1.08
C THR A 23 -3.41 10.84 0.17
N ILE A 24 -2.26 10.25 0.48
CA ILE A 24 -2.04 9.56 1.75
C ILE A 24 -2.11 10.62 2.85
N SER A 25 -2.93 10.40 3.90
CA SER A 25 -3.06 11.32 5.02
C SER A 25 -1.77 11.38 5.86
N GLU A 26 -1.62 12.43 6.65
CA GLU A 26 -0.48 12.61 7.56
C GLU A 26 -0.39 11.45 8.55
N ASN A 27 -1.50 11.07 9.20
CA ASN A 27 -1.57 9.92 10.11
C ASN A 27 -1.16 8.61 9.44
N GLN A 28 -1.64 8.34 8.23
CA GLN A 28 -1.23 7.14 7.48
C GLN A 28 0.27 7.16 7.18
N SER A 29 0.80 8.32 6.79
CA SER A 29 2.23 8.49 6.51
C SER A 29 3.08 8.28 7.75
N GLU A 30 2.66 8.79 8.90
CA GLU A 30 3.34 8.60 10.18
C GLU A 30 3.40 7.12 10.57
N VAL A 31 2.26 6.43 10.54
CA VAL A 31 2.19 4.99 10.88
C VAL A 31 3.05 4.17 9.94
N MET A 32 2.96 4.40 8.63
CA MET A 32 3.77 3.66 7.65
C MET A 32 5.27 3.92 7.80
N ASN A 33 5.68 5.17 8.04
CA ASN A 33 7.08 5.50 8.28
C ASN A 33 7.61 4.85 9.55
N LYS A 34 6.83 4.85 10.64
CA LYS A 34 7.18 4.14 11.88
C LYS A 34 7.38 2.65 11.64
N LEU A 35 6.49 2.02 10.91
CA LEU A 35 6.61 0.59 10.53
C LEU A 35 7.86 0.34 9.68
N LEU A 36 8.14 1.21 8.68
CA LEU A 36 9.33 1.06 7.84
C LEU A 36 10.63 1.16 8.66
N VAL A 37 10.71 2.09 9.60
CA VAL A 37 11.88 2.20 10.50
C VAL A 37 12.02 0.92 11.33
N THR A 38 10.94 0.47 11.96
CA THR A 38 10.93 -0.75 12.79
C THR A 38 11.36 -1.98 11.96
N TYR A 39 10.77 -2.16 10.78
CA TYR A 39 11.13 -3.29 9.92
C TYR A 39 12.56 -3.20 9.38
N SER A 40 13.10 -2.00 9.16
CA SER A 40 14.48 -1.85 8.73
C SER A 40 15.46 -2.40 9.78
N GLU A 41 15.23 -2.10 11.06
CA GLU A 41 16.07 -2.63 12.13
C GLU A 41 15.87 -4.15 12.31
N MET A 42 14.65 -4.62 12.26
CA MET A 42 14.36 -6.06 12.34
C MET A 42 14.98 -6.83 11.16
N ALA A 43 14.90 -6.29 9.94
CA ALA A 43 15.45 -6.93 8.75
C ALA A 43 16.97 -7.09 8.82
N LYS A 44 17.70 -6.13 9.40
CA LYS A 44 19.15 -6.25 9.65
C LYS A 44 19.47 -7.40 10.60
N VAL A 45 18.67 -7.57 11.66
CA VAL A 45 18.83 -8.66 12.63
C VAL A 45 18.50 -10.01 11.96
N GLU A 46 17.35 -10.10 11.29
CA GLU A 46 16.95 -11.32 10.56
C GLU A 46 18.00 -11.74 9.53
N PHE A 47 18.55 -10.78 8.77
CA PHE A 47 19.59 -11.04 7.77
C PHE A 47 20.89 -11.53 8.43
N LYS A 48 21.36 -10.87 9.50
CA LYS A 48 22.58 -11.26 10.21
C LYS A 48 22.48 -12.65 10.83
N GLU A 49 21.32 -12.98 11.38
CA GLU A 49 21.09 -14.25 12.06
C GLU A 49 20.53 -15.35 11.15
N GLN A 50 20.33 -15.04 9.86
CA GLN A 50 19.69 -15.92 8.87
C GLN A 50 18.35 -16.47 9.37
N LYS A 51 17.61 -15.62 10.10
CA LYS A 51 16.30 -15.96 10.64
C LYS A 51 15.18 -15.72 9.62
N GLY A 52 14.18 -16.60 9.68
CA GLY A 52 13.02 -16.55 8.81
C GLY A 52 13.11 -17.49 7.62
N ARG A 53 11.95 -18.02 7.23
CA ARG A 53 11.83 -18.91 6.05
C ARG A 53 11.51 -18.15 4.77
N GLY A 54 11.39 -16.83 4.85
CA GLY A 54 11.11 -15.94 3.73
C GLY A 54 12.35 -15.21 3.21
N ALA A 55 12.12 -14.22 2.36
CA ALA A 55 13.19 -13.36 1.88
C ALA A 55 13.74 -12.49 3.02
N VAL A 56 15.05 -12.56 3.24
CA VAL A 56 15.76 -11.72 4.21
C VAL A 56 16.82 -10.87 3.50
N SER A 57 16.96 -9.62 3.91
CA SER A 57 17.96 -8.71 3.36
C SER A 57 18.12 -7.51 4.28
N ASP A 58 19.32 -6.93 4.31
CA ASP A 58 19.63 -5.66 4.98
C ASP A 58 19.54 -4.45 4.03
N LYS A 59 19.15 -4.69 2.77
CA LYS A 59 19.01 -3.62 1.76
C LYS A 59 17.81 -2.73 2.08
N PRO A 60 17.84 -1.46 1.64
CA PRO A 60 16.67 -0.57 1.69
C PRO A 60 15.44 -1.20 1.05
N PHE A 61 14.27 -0.89 1.56
CA PHE A 61 13.02 -1.36 0.98
C PHE A 61 12.76 -0.75 -0.40
N SER A 62 12.13 -1.55 -1.26
CA SER A 62 11.88 -1.21 -2.65
C SER A 62 10.40 -1.45 -3.01
N SER A 63 9.77 -0.44 -3.59
CA SER A 63 8.40 -0.57 -4.10
C SER A 63 8.28 -1.64 -5.17
N GLU A 64 9.31 -1.82 -6.00
CA GLU A 64 9.33 -2.86 -7.04
C GLU A 64 9.43 -4.27 -6.43
N VAL A 65 10.25 -4.46 -5.39
CA VAL A 65 10.29 -5.74 -4.65
C VAL A 65 8.95 -6.01 -3.99
N GLY A 66 8.35 -4.99 -3.37
CA GLY A 66 7.02 -5.10 -2.74
C GLY A 66 5.92 -5.41 -3.76
N ARG A 67 5.97 -4.79 -4.94
CA ARG A 67 5.04 -5.11 -6.03
C ARG A 67 5.16 -6.57 -6.48
N ARG A 68 6.37 -7.08 -6.65
CA ARG A 68 6.59 -8.50 -6.97
C ARG A 68 6.04 -9.40 -5.86
N PHE A 69 6.29 -9.07 -4.59
CA PHE A 69 5.76 -9.81 -3.45
C PHE A 69 4.22 -9.84 -3.46
N TYR A 70 3.58 -8.71 -3.77
CA TYR A 70 2.12 -8.58 -3.88
C TYR A 70 1.52 -9.44 -5.01
N LEU A 71 2.23 -9.57 -6.14
CA LEU A 71 1.76 -10.28 -7.32
C LEU A 71 2.21 -11.74 -7.36
N VAL A 72 3.18 -12.16 -6.51
CA VAL A 72 3.74 -13.50 -6.59
C VAL A 72 2.69 -14.55 -6.25
N ARG A 73 2.56 -15.52 -7.17
CA ARG A 73 1.69 -16.66 -6.98
C ARG A 73 2.31 -17.65 -6.01
N ARG A 74 1.52 -18.16 -5.07
CA ARG A 74 1.87 -19.22 -4.15
C ARG A 74 0.87 -20.35 -4.33
N THR A 75 1.34 -21.56 -4.39
CA THR A 75 0.47 -22.74 -4.45
C THR A 75 0.42 -23.39 -3.08
N TRP A 76 -0.78 -23.52 -2.54
CA TRP A 76 -1.05 -24.21 -1.28
C TRP A 76 -2.27 -25.13 -1.44
N GLN A 77 -2.15 -26.38 -1.00
CA GLN A 77 -3.20 -27.40 -1.13
C GLN A 77 -3.86 -27.42 -2.53
N SER A 78 -3.04 -27.34 -3.58
CA SER A 78 -3.48 -27.29 -4.99
C SER A 78 -4.24 -26.03 -5.41
N HIS A 79 -4.28 -25.00 -4.58
CA HIS A 79 -4.83 -23.69 -4.91
C HIS A 79 -3.73 -22.65 -5.03
N ASP A 80 -3.88 -21.79 -6.01
CA ASP A 80 -2.96 -20.67 -6.24
C ASP A 80 -3.48 -19.42 -5.54
N PHE A 81 -2.72 -18.92 -4.60
CA PHE A 81 -3.05 -17.70 -3.85
C PHE A 81 -2.05 -16.58 -4.14
N THR A 82 -2.54 -15.37 -4.20
CA THR A 82 -1.75 -14.13 -4.25
C THR A 82 -2.47 -13.05 -3.45
N CYS A 83 -1.75 -12.05 -2.94
CA CYS A 83 -2.43 -10.87 -2.38
C CYS A 83 -3.38 -10.26 -3.41
N SER A 84 -2.92 -10.16 -4.66
CA SER A 84 -3.72 -9.65 -5.77
C SER A 84 -4.91 -10.53 -6.17
N GLY A 85 -4.97 -11.78 -5.74
CA GLY A 85 -6.11 -12.67 -5.97
C GLY A 85 -7.40 -12.15 -5.33
N CYS A 86 -7.30 -11.67 -4.09
CA CYS A 86 -8.41 -11.06 -3.38
C CYS A 86 -8.46 -9.53 -3.55
N HIS A 87 -7.30 -8.85 -3.52
CA HIS A 87 -7.22 -7.39 -3.57
C HIS A 87 -7.17 -6.80 -4.98
N GLY A 88 -7.15 -7.65 -6.03
CA GLY A 88 -7.01 -7.21 -7.42
C GLY A 88 -5.57 -6.79 -7.76
N THR A 89 -5.28 -6.62 -9.04
CA THR A 89 -3.97 -6.18 -9.51
C THR A 89 -3.71 -4.68 -9.31
N ASP A 90 -4.79 -3.90 -9.14
CA ASP A 90 -4.77 -2.48 -8.78
C ASP A 90 -5.25 -2.34 -7.33
N PRO A 91 -4.37 -2.10 -6.36
CA PRO A 91 -4.75 -2.03 -4.95
C PRO A 91 -5.60 -0.80 -4.57
N LYS A 92 -5.84 0.12 -5.52
CA LYS A 92 -6.78 1.24 -5.34
C LYS A 92 -8.25 0.83 -5.56
N LYS A 93 -8.47 -0.32 -6.13
CA LYS A 93 -9.84 -0.80 -6.42
C LYS A 93 -10.35 -1.70 -5.30
N VAL A 94 -11.67 -1.80 -5.24
CA VAL A 94 -12.36 -2.77 -4.38
C VAL A 94 -11.99 -4.16 -4.83
N GLY A 95 -11.49 -4.96 -3.91
CA GLY A 95 -11.19 -6.37 -4.11
C GLY A 95 -12.40 -7.26 -3.79
N ARG A 96 -12.21 -8.57 -3.89
CA ARG A 96 -13.23 -9.57 -3.57
C ARG A 96 -12.60 -10.79 -2.93
N HIS A 97 -13.09 -11.17 -1.77
CA HIS A 97 -12.63 -12.38 -1.09
C HIS A 97 -12.94 -13.61 -1.96
N ILE A 98 -11.93 -14.45 -2.20
CA ILE A 98 -12.03 -15.54 -3.18
C ILE A 98 -13.13 -16.56 -2.80
N ASP A 99 -13.20 -16.94 -1.52
CA ASP A 99 -14.15 -17.95 -1.04
C ASP A 99 -15.49 -17.35 -0.58
N LYS A 100 -15.42 -16.28 0.21
CA LYS A 100 -16.61 -15.65 0.81
C LYS A 100 -17.37 -14.74 -0.16
N HIS A 101 -16.76 -14.39 -1.28
CA HIS A 101 -17.30 -13.48 -2.30
C HIS A 101 -17.76 -12.11 -1.79
N ILE A 102 -17.27 -11.69 -0.61
CA ILE A 102 -17.53 -10.37 -0.04
C ILE A 102 -16.56 -9.33 -0.62
N ALA A 103 -17.04 -8.09 -0.74
CA ALA A 103 -16.21 -6.98 -1.16
C ALA A 103 -15.13 -6.66 -0.10
N ILE A 104 -13.92 -6.38 -0.57
CA ILE A 104 -12.81 -5.95 0.27
C ILE A 104 -12.49 -4.49 -0.09
N PRO A 105 -12.54 -3.56 0.86
CA PRO A 105 -12.15 -2.16 0.58
C PRO A 105 -10.74 -2.04 0.00
N PRO A 106 -10.45 -0.99 -0.77
CA PRO A 106 -9.13 -0.76 -1.37
C PRO A 106 -7.99 -0.97 -0.38
N LEU A 107 -6.90 -1.55 -0.85
CA LEU A 107 -5.73 -1.83 -0.02
C LEU A 107 -4.77 -0.63 0.02
N ALA A 108 -4.67 0.14 -1.09
CA ALA A 108 -3.82 1.30 -1.17
C ALA A 108 -4.29 2.41 -0.22
N PRO A 109 -3.39 2.99 0.61
CA PRO A 109 -3.74 4.07 1.53
C PRO A 109 -4.25 5.33 0.81
N SER A 110 -3.78 5.59 -0.41
CA SER A 110 -4.26 6.70 -1.25
C SER A 110 -5.74 6.60 -1.66
N ALA A 111 -6.32 5.39 -1.62
CA ALA A 111 -7.72 5.13 -1.98
C ALA A 111 -8.59 4.69 -0.80
N ASN A 112 -7.99 4.48 0.37
CA ASN A 112 -8.70 4.06 1.57
C ASN A 112 -8.10 4.72 2.82
N PRO A 113 -8.75 5.75 3.37
CA PRO A 113 -8.24 6.50 4.53
C PRO A 113 -8.17 5.67 5.83
N GLU A 114 -8.85 4.53 5.90
CA GLU A 114 -8.83 3.64 7.07
C GLU A 114 -7.62 2.68 7.07
N ARG A 115 -6.85 2.63 5.98
CA ARG A 115 -5.66 1.77 5.92
C ARG A 115 -4.46 2.42 6.57
N PHE A 116 -3.64 1.62 7.24
CA PHE A 116 -2.38 2.05 7.86
C PHE A 116 -2.53 3.21 8.86
N THR A 117 -3.61 3.20 9.63
CA THR A 117 -3.89 4.19 10.68
C THR A 117 -3.54 3.70 12.08
N ASP A 118 -3.22 2.42 12.23
CA ASP A 118 -2.98 1.74 13.50
C ASP A 118 -1.93 0.62 13.31
N VAL A 119 -0.82 0.70 14.05
CA VAL A 119 0.29 -0.25 13.96
C VAL A 119 -0.14 -1.67 14.36
N GLU A 120 -0.90 -1.81 15.44
CA GLU A 120 -1.30 -3.13 15.95
C GLU A 120 -2.23 -3.84 14.96
N LYS A 121 -3.14 -3.09 14.36
CA LYS A 121 -4.04 -3.60 13.32
C LYS A 121 -3.27 -4.02 12.07
N VAL A 122 -2.25 -3.27 11.68
CA VAL A 122 -1.39 -3.64 10.54
C VAL A 122 -0.64 -4.93 10.82
N GLU A 123 -0.03 -5.06 12.00
CA GLU A 123 0.70 -6.28 12.40
C GLU A 123 -0.22 -7.49 12.48
N ALA A 124 -1.41 -7.36 13.06
CA ALA A 124 -2.40 -8.43 13.12
C ALA A 124 -2.81 -8.91 11.71
N ASN A 125 -3.00 -7.97 10.78
CA ASN A 125 -3.30 -8.30 9.39
C ASN A 125 -2.13 -9.01 8.70
N PHE A 126 -0.89 -8.55 8.88
CA PHE A 126 0.27 -9.26 8.34
C PHE A 126 0.34 -10.69 8.87
N LYS A 127 0.20 -10.86 10.20
CA LYS A 127 0.25 -12.18 10.81
C LYS A 127 -0.80 -13.13 10.20
N ALA A 128 -2.06 -12.69 10.11
CA ALA A 128 -3.12 -13.49 9.54
C ALA A 128 -2.84 -13.85 8.07
N HIS A 129 -2.62 -12.85 7.21
CA HIS A 129 -2.43 -13.07 5.77
C HIS A 129 -1.14 -13.81 5.44
N CYS A 130 -0.05 -13.59 6.19
CA CYS A 130 1.18 -14.33 5.95
C CYS A 130 1.04 -15.80 6.34
N MET A 131 0.31 -16.11 7.42
CA MET A 131 0.00 -17.49 7.77
C MET A 131 -0.87 -18.15 6.69
N ASP A 132 -1.90 -17.46 6.20
CA ASP A 132 -2.81 -18.00 5.18
C ASP A 132 -2.11 -18.24 3.83
N LEU A 133 -1.21 -17.32 3.43
CA LEU A 133 -0.59 -17.35 2.10
C LEU A 133 0.79 -18.04 2.07
N HIS A 134 1.50 -18.08 3.17
CA HIS A 134 2.89 -18.53 3.24
C HIS A 134 3.15 -19.60 4.30
N GLU A 135 2.14 -19.97 5.09
CA GLU A 135 2.24 -20.91 6.24
C GLU A 135 3.34 -20.52 7.24
N ARG A 136 3.65 -19.22 7.32
CA ARG A 136 4.68 -18.65 8.17
C ARG A 136 4.45 -17.16 8.37
N ASP A 137 5.11 -16.59 9.35
CA ASP A 137 5.21 -15.13 9.44
C ASP A 137 6.01 -14.57 8.26
N CYS A 138 5.60 -13.41 7.77
CA CYS A 138 6.43 -12.66 6.83
C CYS A 138 7.64 -12.07 7.54
N THR A 139 8.79 -12.07 6.86
CA THR A 139 9.98 -11.41 7.37
C THR A 139 9.78 -9.88 7.40
N ALA A 140 10.57 -9.20 8.20
CA ALA A 140 10.56 -7.74 8.24
C ALA A 140 10.89 -7.13 6.87
N TYR A 141 11.78 -7.77 6.10
CA TYR A 141 12.09 -7.34 4.74
C TYR A 141 10.89 -7.46 3.80
N GLU A 142 10.12 -8.53 3.87
CA GLU A 142 8.89 -8.71 3.08
C GLU A 142 7.83 -7.68 3.43
N LYS A 143 7.58 -7.46 4.73
CA LYS A 143 6.62 -6.46 5.24
C LYS A 143 7.01 -5.04 4.83
N GLY A 144 8.27 -4.67 4.99
CA GLY A 144 8.78 -3.35 4.64
C GLY A 144 8.67 -3.05 3.14
N ASN A 145 9.04 -4.01 2.28
CA ASN A 145 8.88 -3.86 0.83
C ASN A 145 7.40 -3.72 0.43
N PHE A 146 6.51 -4.49 1.05
CA PHE A 146 5.08 -4.41 0.80
C PHE A 146 4.52 -3.02 1.13
N ILE A 147 4.88 -2.44 2.29
CA ILE A 147 4.49 -1.08 2.65
C ILE A 147 5.07 -0.06 1.68
N ALA A 148 6.36 -0.17 1.32
CA ALA A 148 6.99 0.71 0.34
C ALA A 148 6.26 0.68 -1.02
N TYR A 149 5.78 -0.50 -1.44
CA TYR A 149 4.95 -0.62 -2.64
C TYR A 149 3.63 0.15 -2.48
N LEU A 150 2.86 -0.09 -1.41
CA LEU A 150 1.56 0.55 -1.24
C LEU A 150 1.66 2.08 -1.09
N MET A 151 2.72 2.59 -0.49
CA MET A 151 3.00 4.03 -0.44
C MET A 151 3.29 4.63 -1.82
N SER A 152 3.79 3.84 -2.76
CA SER A 152 4.08 4.29 -4.14
C SER A 152 2.85 4.33 -5.04
N VAL A 153 1.74 3.73 -4.63
CA VAL A 153 0.48 3.68 -5.39
C VAL A 153 -0.30 4.97 -5.20
N ARG A 154 -0.30 5.83 -6.22
CA ARG A 154 -0.96 7.15 -6.25
C ARG A 154 -2.26 7.10 -7.05
#